data_e7da0935f91b032701a8f686e1483bf1
#
_entry.id   e7da0935f91b032701a8f686e1483bf1
#
_cell.length_a   1.000
_cell.length_b   1.000
_cell.length_c   1.000
_cell.angle_alpha   90.00
_cell.angle_beta   90.00
_cell.angle_gamma   90.00
#
_symmetry.space_group_name_H-M   'P 1'
#
loop_
_entity.id
_entity.type
_entity.pdbx_description
1 polymer ?
#
loop_
_entity_poly.entity_id
_entity_poly.type
_entity_poly.pdbx_seq_one_letter_code
_entity_poly.pdbx_strand_id
1 'polypeptide(L)'
;MERLTFSDAGPADWPYLLCLWWRNVRATHGFVAEDYLRAIGAALPGVYLPAMERVRLAWLEVAPAEGDGSDHAPGAGEGHFPTGTVAVPRPSQGRLPAGFLGSVAQRVEMLFVEPGLRGRGIGTALLEDFGSRHPETLLDVNEQNTAARIFYARRGFEVVGRSPLDGAGQPYPLLHLRRLRAGGAGTGQTA
;
A
#
# COMPACT_ATOMS: atom_id res chain seq x y z
N MET A 1 22.40 0.95 7.46
CA MET A 1 20.95 1.16 7.49
C MET A 1 20.45 1.12 6.06
N GLU A 2 19.50 0.24 5.77
CA GLU A 2 18.86 0.22 4.46
C GLU A 2 18.15 1.56 4.22
N ARG A 3 18.41 2.19 3.08
CA ARG A 3 17.87 3.52 2.77
C ARG A 3 16.58 3.35 1.96
N LEU A 4 15.51 3.99 2.43
CA LEU A 4 14.25 4.11 1.71
C LEU A 4 14.23 5.40 0.90
N THR A 5 13.84 5.28 -0.37
CA THR A 5 13.57 6.42 -1.25
C THR A 5 12.17 6.31 -1.83
N PHE A 6 11.61 7.41 -2.33
CA PHE A 6 10.24 7.46 -2.82
C PHE A 6 10.20 8.12 -4.18
N SER A 7 9.36 7.59 -5.08
CA SER A 7 9.03 8.22 -6.35
C SER A 7 7.51 8.19 -6.57
N ASP A 8 7.02 9.04 -7.44
CA ASP A 8 5.66 8.88 -7.96
C ASP A 8 5.66 7.74 -8.98
N ALA A 9 4.65 6.88 -8.93
CA ALA A 9 4.45 5.78 -9.85
C ALA A 9 3.55 6.21 -11.01
N GLY A 10 3.78 5.62 -12.17
CA GLY A 10 3.01 5.84 -13.38
C GLY A 10 2.56 4.53 -14.04
N PRO A 11 1.92 4.61 -15.23
CA PRO A 11 1.40 3.43 -15.92
C PRO A 11 2.41 2.30 -16.16
N ALA A 12 3.69 2.63 -16.31
CA ALA A 12 4.76 1.64 -16.46
C ALA A 12 4.95 0.77 -15.21
N ASP A 13 4.55 1.27 -14.03
CA ASP A 13 4.67 0.55 -12.76
C ASP A 13 3.43 -0.32 -12.44
N TRP A 14 2.30 -0.11 -13.14
CA TRP A 14 1.04 -0.83 -12.84
C TRP A 14 1.18 -2.35 -12.80
N PRO A 15 1.92 -3.01 -13.70
CA PRO A 15 2.12 -4.45 -13.64
C PRO A 15 2.72 -4.91 -12.32
N TYR A 16 3.72 -4.20 -11.79
CA TYR A 16 4.32 -4.51 -10.51
C TYR A 16 3.33 -4.26 -9.35
N LEU A 17 2.64 -3.10 -9.35
CA LEU A 17 1.69 -2.75 -8.29
C LEU A 17 0.55 -3.77 -8.21
N LEU A 18 0.08 -4.26 -9.37
CA LEU A 18 -0.92 -5.32 -9.45
C LEU A 18 -0.42 -6.63 -8.82
N CYS A 19 0.81 -7.05 -9.14
CA CYS A 19 1.42 -8.24 -8.54
C CYS A 19 1.59 -8.09 -7.03
N LEU A 20 2.05 -6.93 -6.57
CA LEU A 20 2.23 -6.64 -5.15
C LEU A 20 0.88 -6.64 -4.42
N TRP A 21 -0.13 -5.98 -4.98
CA TRP A 21 -1.49 -5.99 -4.45
C TRP A 21 -2.02 -7.42 -4.32
N TRP A 22 -1.92 -8.23 -5.37
CA TRP A 22 -2.42 -9.60 -5.40
C TRP A 22 -1.77 -10.48 -4.33
N ARG A 23 -0.43 -10.44 -4.20
CA ARG A 23 0.28 -11.18 -3.14
C ARG A 23 -0.19 -10.79 -1.75
N ASN A 24 -0.45 -9.48 -1.55
CA ASN A 24 -0.91 -8.98 -0.26
C ASN A 24 -2.33 -9.40 0.06
N VAL A 25 -3.29 -9.20 -0.86
CA VAL A 25 -4.71 -9.52 -0.57
C VAL A 25 -4.91 -11.01 -0.35
N ARG A 26 -4.23 -11.87 -1.09
CA ARG A 26 -4.28 -13.32 -0.82
C ARG A 26 -3.74 -13.71 0.55
N ALA A 27 -2.74 -12.98 1.05
CA ALA A 27 -2.17 -13.25 2.37
C ALA A 27 -2.98 -12.68 3.53
N THR A 28 -3.83 -11.66 3.30
CA THR A 28 -4.47 -10.89 4.38
C THR A 28 -5.99 -10.80 4.30
N HIS A 29 -6.58 -11.13 3.14
CA HIS A 29 -8.01 -11.01 2.88
C HIS A 29 -8.67 -12.37 2.61
N GLY A 30 -8.25 -13.43 3.32
CA GLY A 30 -8.85 -14.77 3.20
C GLY A 30 -10.34 -14.84 3.55
N PHE A 31 -10.88 -13.78 4.12
CA PHE A 31 -12.31 -13.61 4.39
C PHE A 31 -13.09 -13.07 3.18
N VAL A 32 -12.42 -12.61 2.13
CA VAL A 32 -13.03 -12.10 0.88
C VAL A 32 -13.09 -13.22 -0.16
N ALA A 33 -14.22 -13.34 -0.85
CA ALA A 33 -14.39 -14.32 -1.93
C ALA A 33 -13.34 -14.11 -3.03
N GLU A 34 -12.73 -15.20 -3.49
CA GLU A 34 -11.62 -15.12 -4.46
C GLU A 34 -12.06 -14.50 -5.78
N ASP A 35 -13.28 -14.80 -6.24
CA ASP A 35 -13.81 -14.22 -7.49
C ASP A 35 -13.98 -12.71 -7.38
N TYR A 36 -14.35 -12.21 -6.20
CA TYR A 36 -14.42 -10.77 -5.96
C TYR A 36 -13.03 -10.13 -5.95
N LEU A 37 -12.03 -10.75 -5.31
CA LEU A 37 -10.64 -10.29 -5.40
C LEU A 37 -10.12 -10.30 -6.84
N ARG A 38 -10.47 -11.30 -7.65
CA ARG A 38 -10.13 -11.36 -9.07
C ARG A 38 -10.75 -10.22 -9.87
N ALA A 39 -12.02 -9.91 -9.61
CA ALA A 39 -12.71 -8.78 -10.25
C ALA A 39 -12.07 -7.44 -9.92
N ILE A 40 -11.72 -7.20 -8.64
CA ILE A 40 -10.98 -6.00 -8.21
C ILE A 40 -9.62 -5.95 -8.91
N GLY A 41 -8.87 -7.05 -8.93
CA GLY A 41 -7.56 -7.12 -9.56
C GLY A 41 -7.59 -6.84 -11.05
N ALA A 42 -8.60 -7.34 -11.77
CA ALA A 42 -8.80 -7.05 -13.20
C ALA A 42 -9.08 -5.56 -13.45
N ALA A 43 -9.79 -4.90 -12.53
CA ALA A 43 -10.11 -3.48 -12.62
C ALA A 43 -8.97 -2.56 -12.13
N LEU A 44 -8.00 -3.09 -11.38
CA LEU A 44 -6.97 -2.29 -10.72
C LEU A 44 -6.18 -1.39 -11.69
N PRO A 45 -5.60 -1.90 -12.81
CA PRO A 45 -4.79 -1.07 -13.70
C PRO A 45 -5.59 -0.11 -14.59
N GLY A 46 -6.86 -0.42 -14.88
CA GLY A 46 -7.68 0.38 -15.78
C GLY A 46 -8.69 1.31 -15.09
N VAL A 47 -8.99 1.07 -13.81
CA VAL A 47 -10.00 1.83 -13.07
C VAL A 47 -9.42 2.41 -11.79
N TYR A 48 -8.92 1.59 -10.88
CA TYR A 48 -8.54 2.05 -9.55
C TYR A 48 -7.24 2.86 -9.53
N LEU A 49 -6.16 2.38 -10.15
CA LEU A 49 -4.88 3.10 -10.17
C LEU A 49 -4.97 4.42 -10.94
N PRO A 50 -5.62 4.50 -12.11
CA PRO A 50 -5.81 5.78 -12.80
C PRO A 50 -6.69 6.78 -12.07
N ALA A 51 -7.59 6.32 -11.18
CA ALA A 51 -8.44 7.19 -10.36
C ALA A 51 -7.71 7.79 -9.15
N MET A 52 -6.51 7.30 -8.80
CA MET A 52 -5.71 7.90 -7.73
C MET A 52 -5.14 9.24 -8.20
N GLU A 53 -5.21 10.26 -7.34
CA GLU A 53 -4.52 11.53 -7.57
C GLU A 53 -3.01 11.36 -7.46
N ARG A 54 -2.58 10.42 -6.61
CA ARG A 54 -1.17 10.10 -6.42
C ARG A 54 -0.95 8.65 -6.04
N VAL A 55 0.04 8.04 -6.67
CA VAL A 55 0.56 6.73 -6.26
C VAL A 55 2.05 6.89 -5.93
N ARG A 56 2.40 6.68 -4.65
CA ARG A 56 3.79 6.75 -4.15
C ARG A 56 4.37 5.36 -4.06
N LEU A 57 5.50 5.16 -4.69
CA LEU A 57 6.27 3.92 -4.68
C LEU A 57 7.49 4.08 -3.75
N ALA A 58 7.64 3.16 -2.82
CA ALA A 58 8.81 3.06 -1.94
C ALA A 58 9.84 2.12 -2.54
N TRP A 59 11.08 2.55 -2.52
CA TRP A 59 12.25 1.80 -2.99
C TRP A 59 13.20 1.55 -1.83
N LEU A 60 13.68 0.32 -1.73
CA LEU A 60 14.72 -0.08 -0.80
C LEU A 60 16.05 -0.10 -1.55
N GLU A 61 17.02 0.69 -1.13
CA GLU A 61 18.38 0.63 -1.66
C GLU A 61 19.05 -0.64 -1.14
N VAL A 62 19.49 -1.48 -2.05
CA VAL A 62 20.28 -2.67 -1.74
C VAL A 62 21.71 -2.43 -2.19
N ALA A 63 22.67 -2.81 -1.37
CA ALA A 63 24.08 -2.77 -1.78
C ALA A 63 24.25 -3.61 -3.06
N PRO A 64 25.05 -3.17 -4.03
CA PRO A 64 25.40 -4.01 -5.15
C PRO A 64 25.97 -5.32 -4.59
N ALA A 65 25.45 -6.44 -5.05
CA ALA A 65 26.03 -7.74 -4.70
C ALA A 65 27.48 -7.75 -5.18
N GLU A 66 28.43 -7.81 -4.26
CA GLU A 66 29.82 -8.06 -4.62
C GLU A 66 29.91 -9.45 -5.25
N GLY A 67 30.11 -9.46 -6.56
CA GLY A 67 30.65 -10.52 -7.37
C GLY A 67 30.19 -11.94 -7.11
N ASP A 68 29.20 -12.38 -7.80
CA ASP A 68 29.25 -13.61 -8.58
C ASP A 68 28.09 -13.57 -9.59
N GLY A 69 28.37 -13.99 -10.82
CA GLY A 69 27.41 -13.93 -11.93
C GLY A 69 26.27 -14.96 -11.84
N SER A 70 25.77 -15.28 -10.65
CA SER A 70 24.56 -16.09 -10.45
C SER A 70 23.34 -15.18 -10.29
N ASP A 71 22.47 -15.21 -11.26
CA ASP A 71 21.18 -14.49 -11.42
C ASP A 71 20.13 -14.90 -10.36
N HIS A 72 20.51 -15.05 -9.09
CA HIS A 72 19.59 -15.36 -8.00
C HIS A 72 19.31 -14.14 -7.13
N ALA A 73 18.54 -13.16 -7.67
CA ALA A 73 17.91 -12.17 -6.83
C ALA A 73 16.77 -12.84 -6.03
N PRO A 74 16.75 -12.70 -4.67
CA PRO A 74 15.64 -13.19 -3.87
C PRO A 74 14.36 -12.42 -4.26
N GLY A 75 13.40 -13.10 -4.87
CA GLY A 75 12.07 -12.56 -5.09
C GLY A 75 11.65 -12.28 -6.53
N ALA A 76 12.42 -12.65 -7.55
CA ALA A 76 11.89 -12.73 -8.91
C ALA A 76 10.97 -13.96 -9.05
N GLY A 77 9.85 -13.97 -8.33
CA GLY A 77 8.77 -14.93 -8.52
C GLY A 77 7.90 -14.45 -9.67
N GLU A 78 7.67 -15.29 -10.65
CA GLU A 78 6.63 -15.07 -11.64
C GLU A 78 5.30 -14.90 -10.90
N GLY A 79 4.75 -13.70 -10.93
CA GLY A 79 3.43 -13.41 -10.38
C GLY A 79 2.39 -14.04 -11.30
N HIS A 80 1.93 -15.25 -10.96
CA HIS A 80 0.84 -15.88 -11.71
C HIS A 80 -0.45 -15.15 -11.41
N PHE A 81 -0.87 -14.32 -12.33
CA PHE A 81 -2.18 -13.68 -12.34
C PHE A 81 -3.17 -14.55 -13.14
N PRO A 82 -4.47 -14.53 -12.83
CA PRO A 82 -5.48 -15.23 -13.64
C PRO A 82 -5.50 -14.82 -15.12
N THR A 83 -4.88 -13.67 -15.46
CA THR A 83 -4.81 -13.11 -16.81
C THR A 83 -3.44 -13.23 -17.49
N GLY A 84 -2.46 -13.94 -16.87
CA GLY A 84 -1.13 -14.14 -17.45
C GLY A 84 0.03 -13.94 -16.48
N THR A 85 1.21 -14.27 -16.93
CA THR A 85 2.48 -14.04 -16.19
C THR A 85 2.88 -12.58 -16.36
N VAL A 86 2.90 -11.82 -15.27
CA VAL A 86 3.43 -10.45 -15.26
C VAL A 86 4.86 -10.49 -14.77
N ALA A 87 5.78 -9.95 -15.56
CA ALA A 87 7.16 -9.80 -15.15
C ALA A 87 7.24 -8.83 -13.96
N VAL A 88 7.70 -9.32 -12.81
CA VAL A 88 8.02 -8.46 -11.68
C VAL A 88 9.24 -7.63 -12.06
N PRO A 89 9.23 -6.30 -11.91
CA PRO A 89 10.39 -5.48 -12.21
C PRO A 89 11.62 -6.02 -11.47
N ARG A 90 12.67 -6.32 -12.21
CA ARG A 90 13.96 -6.69 -11.63
C ARG A 90 14.52 -5.48 -10.88
N PRO A 91 15.31 -5.72 -9.82
CA PRO A 91 16.06 -4.64 -9.20
C PRO A 91 16.82 -3.88 -10.27
N SER A 92 16.46 -2.63 -10.48
CA SER A 92 17.21 -1.77 -11.41
C SER A 92 18.03 -0.78 -10.60
N GLN A 93 19.29 -0.63 -10.95
CA GLN A 93 20.20 0.35 -10.32
C GLN A 93 20.38 0.20 -8.79
N GLY A 94 20.43 -1.05 -8.26
CA GLY A 94 20.65 -1.28 -6.83
C GLY A 94 19.44 -0.90 -5.94
N ARG A 95 18.22 -0.86 -6.50
CA ARG A 95 16.99 -0.58 -5.75
C ARG A 95 15.94 -1.66 -5.99
N LEU A 96 15.22 -2.05 -4.92
CA LEU A 96 14.08 -2.94 -4.94
C LEU A 96 12.80 -2.16 -4.67
N PRO A 97 11.74 -2.36 -5.46
CA PRO A 97 10.45 -1.80 -5.11
C PRO A 97 9.92 -2.53 -3.87
N ALA A 98 9.53 -1.78 -2.85
CA ALA A 98 9.28 -2.33 -1.52
C ALA A 98 7.83 -2.18 -1.04
N GLY A 99 7.05 -1.30 -1.67
CA GLY A 99 5.67 -1.04 -1.33
C GLY A 99 5.13 0.20 -2.03
N PHE A 100 3.82 0.41 -1.96
CA PHE A 100 3.20 1.62 -2.50
C PHE A 100 2.03 2.11 -1.64
N LEU A 101 1.72 3.41 -1.81
CA LEU A 101 0.56 4.07 -1.26
C LEU A 101 -0.16 4.81 -2.39
N GLY A 102 -1.46 4.52 -2.57
CA GLY A 102 -2.36 5.24 -3.46
C GLY A 102 -3.29 6.14 -2.66
N SER A 103 -3.52 7.36 -3.13
CA SER A 103 -4.33 8.36 -2.42
C SER A 103 -5.16 9.23 -3.33
N VAL A 104 -6.27 9.74 -2.76
CA VAL A 104 -7.13 10.79 -3.31
C VAL A 104 -7.35 11.81 -2.20
N ALA A 105 -7.03 13.09 -2.44
CA ALA A 105 -7.03 14.14 -1.43
C ALA A 105 -6.30 13.69 -0.15
N GLN A 106 -6.91 13.84 1.03
CA GLN A 106 -6.36 13.40 2.32
C GLN A 106 -6.64 11.91 2.65
N ARG A 107 -7.19 11.14 1.71
CA ARG A 107 -7.54 9.73 1.93
C ARG A 107 -6.51 8.79 1.31
N VAL A 108 -6.03 7.87 2.12
CA VAL A 108 -5.25 6.72 1.66
C VAL A 108 -6.22 5.63 1.21
N GLU A 109 -6.21 5.31 -0.08
CA GLU A 109 -7.05 4.28 -0.69
C GLU A 109 -6.35 2.92 -0.72
N MET A 110 -5.03 2.94 -0.84
CA MET A 110 -4.21 1.73 -0.92
C MET A 110 -2.92 1.91 -0.14
N LEU A 111 -2.54 0.89 0.64
CA LEU A 111 -1.21 0.80 1.27
C LEU A 111 -0.78 -0.67 1.28
N PHE A 112 0.19 -0.99 0.47
CA PHE A 112 0.71 -2.35 0.35
C PHE A 112 2.23 -2.36 0.44
N VAL A 113 2.76 -3.34 1.19
CA VAL A 113 4.20 -3.55 1.38
C VAL A 113 4.54 -4.96 0.94
N GLU A 114 5.67 -5.12 0.25
CA GLU A 114 6.15 -6.42 -0.17
C GLU A 114 6.19 -7.40 1.02
N PRO A 115 5.51 -8.57 0.94
CA PRO A 115 5.37 -9.48 2.08
C PRO A 115 6.71 -9.84 2.75
N GLY A 116 7.76 -10.09 1.97
CA GLY A 116 9.10 -10.39 2.48
C GLY A 116 9.85 -9.20 3.11
N LEU A 117 9.31 -7.98 2.97
CA LEU A 117 9.91 -6.75 3.51
C LEU A 117 9.07 -6.13 4.64
N ARG A 118 8.02 -6.80 5.08
CA ARG A 118 7.21 -6.34 6.23
C ARG A 118 8.07 -6.28 7.50
N GLY A 119 7.67 -5.42 8.44
CA GLY A 119 8.42 -5.22 9.69
C GLY A 119 9.63 -4.29 9.57
N ARG A 120 10.03 -3.86 8.38
CA ARG A 120 11.16 -2.95 8.12
C ARG A 120 10.80 -1.45 8.12
N GLY A 121 9.60 -1.09 8.57
CA GLY A 121 9.18 0.30 8.66
C GLY A 121 8.64 0.93 7.37
N ILE A 122 8.62 0.20 6.24
CA ILE A 122 8.24 0.72 4.91
C ILE A 122 6.83 1.33 4.90
N GLY A 123 5.84 0.60 5.43
CA GLY A 123 4.45 1.10 5.51
C GLY A 123 4.33 2.32 6.41
N THR A 124 5.14 2.41 7.48
CA THR A 124 5.21 3.60 8.33
C THR A 124 5.78 4.78 7.55
N ALA A 125 6.89 4.58 6.85
CA ALA A 125 7.55 5.63 6.08
C ALA A 125 6.64 6.17 4.94
N LEU A 126 5.88 5.30 4.26
CA LEU A 126 4.87 5.72 3.27
C LEU A 126 3.76 6.56 3.89
N LEU A 127 3.25 6.16 5.08
CA LEU A 127 2.23 6.93 5.79
C LEU A 127 2.76 8.27 6.31
N GLU A 128 4.01 8.33 6.74
CA GLU A 128 4.63 9.59 7.19
C GLU A 128 4.93 10.52 6.01
N ASP A 129 5.43 10.00 4.88
CA ASP A 129 5.59 10.78 3.65
C ASP A 129 4.25 11.39 3.20
N PHE A 130 3.16 10.63 3.25
CA PHE A 130 1.81 11.12 2.96
C PHE A 130 1.34 12.13 4.01
N GLY A 131 1.36 11.77 5.30
CA GLY A 131 0.86 12.61 6.40
C GLY A 131 1.64 13.91 6.60
N SER A 132 2.89 13.98 6.12
CA SER A 132 3.66 15.23 6.17
C SER A 132 3.02 16.36 5.36
N ARG A 133 2.21 16.03 4.38
CA ARG A 133 1.53 16.95 3.45
C ARG A 133 0.05 17.18 3.78
N HIS A 134 -0.50 16.39 4.71
CA HIS A 134 -1.90 16.44 5.07
C HIS A 134 -2.08 16.62 6.57
N PRO A 135 -2.90 17.62 7.03
CA PRO A 135 -3.16 17.83 8.45
C PRO A 135 -4.01 16.71 9.05
N GLU A 136 -4.76 16.02 8.21
CA GLU A 136 -5.61 14.88 8.53
C GLU A 136 -5.37 13.78 7.53
N THR A 137 -5.35 12.53 7.99
CA THR A 137 -5.27 11.34 7.13
C THR A 137 -6.47 10.46 7.40
N LEU A 138 -7.20 10.12 6.35
CA LEU A 138 -8.36 9.23 6.38
C LEU A 138 -8.02 7.94 5.65
N LEU A 139 -8.61 6.81 6.07
CA LEU A 139 -8.59 5.56 5.33
C LEU A 139 -9.70 4.63 5.80
N ASP A 140 -9.97 3.62 5.00
CA ASP A 140 -10.85 2.53 5.37
C ASP A 140 -10.06 1.23 5.50
N VAL A 141 -10.45 0.38 6.45
CA VAL A 141 -9.86 -0.94 6.63
C VAL A 141 -10.95 -1.97 6.88
N ASN A 142 -10.85 -3.14 6.25
CA ASN A 142 -11.78 -4.22 6.55
C ASN A 142 -11.71 -4.59 8.04
N GLU A 143 -12.87 -4.68 8.68
CA GLU A 143 -12.99 -5.02 10.10
C GLU A 143 -12.34 -6.37 10.43
N GLN A 144 -12.35 -7.32 9.47
CA GLN A 144 -11.73 -8.63 9.59
C GLN A 144 -10.19 -8.61 9.47
N ASN A 145 -9.61 -7.54 8.92
CA ASN A 145 -8.16 -7.43 8.75
C ASN A 145 -7.47 -6.97 10.05
N THR A 146 -7.40 -7.86 11.03
CA THR A 146 -6.84 -7.57 12.36
C THR A 146 -5.41 -7.04 12.29
N ALA A 147 -4.58 -7.57 11.40
CA ALA A 147 -3.19 -7.12 11.27
C ALA A 147 -3.09 -5.66 10.83
N ALA A 148 -3.89 -5.24 9.85
CA ALA A 148 -3.94 -3.85 9.39
C ALA A 148 -4.52 -2.92 10.48
N ARG A 149 -5.57 -3.35 11.18
CA ARG A 149 -6.15 -2.58 12.29
C ARG A 149 -5.12 -2.28 13.38
N ILE A 150 -4.37 -3.31 13.83
CA ILE A 150 -3.29 -3.14 14.80
C ILE A 150 -2.19 -2.22 14.26
N PHE A 151 -1.84 -2.37 12.98
CA PHE A 151 -0.84 -1.52 12.33
C PHE A 151 -1.25 -0.05 12.38
N TYR A 152 -2.48 0.29 12.04
CA TYR A 152 -2.98 1.66 12.03
C TYR A 152 -3.16 2.23 13.45
N ALA A 153 -3.72 1.44 14.38
CA ALA A 153 -3.88 1.87 15.77
C ALA A 153 -2.55 2.28 16.43
N ARG A 154 -1.48 1.49 16.19
CA ARG A 154 -0.12 1.82 16.68
C ARG A 154 0.48 3.09 16.07
N ARG A 155 -0.15 3.66 15.03
CA ARG A 155 0.26 4.89 14.34
C ARG A 155 -0.67 6.06 14.61
N GLY A 156 -1.49 5.93 15.65
CA GLY A 156 -2.37 7.01 16.09
C GLY A 156 -3.64 7.19 15.24
N PHE A 157 -4.03 6.16 14.47
CA PHE A 157 -5.33 6.18 13.83
C PHE A 157 -6.42 5.74 14.81
N GLU A 158 -7.52 6.46 14.79
CA GLU A 158 -8.71 6.22 15.60
C GLU A 158 -9.88 5.82 14.70
N VAL A 159 -10.73 4.92 15.20
CA VAL A 159 -11.98 4.55 14.52
C VAL A 159 -12.98 5.68 14.70
N VAL A 160 -13.42 6.27 13.61
CA VAL A 160 -14.41 7.36 13.59
C VAL A 160 -15.75 6.94 12.99
N GLY A 161 -15.84 5.74 12.45
CA GLY A 161 -17.06 5.21 11.87
C GLY A 161 -16.94 3.75 11.44
N ARG A 162 -18.07 3.18 11.01
CA ARG A 162 -18.18 1.82 10.51
C ARG A 162 -19.25 1.73 9.43
N SER A 163 -18.97 1.02 8.35
CA SER A 163 -19.94 0.62 7.34
C SER A 163 -20.12 -0.90 7.36
N PRO A 164 -21.36 -1.42 7.30
CA PRO A 164 -21.60 -2.87 7.26
C PRO A 164 -21.22 -3.51 5.93
N LEU A 165 -21.09 -2.70 4.88
CA LEU A 165 -20.75 -3.10 3.52
C LEU A 165 -19.50 -2.33 3.06
N ASP A 166 -18.78 -2.87 2.09
CA ASP A 166 -17.71 -2.16 1.40
C ASP A 166 -18.25 -1.14 0.37
N GLY A 167 -17.35 -0.41 -0.30
CA GLY A 167 -17.72 0.61 -1.28
C GLY A 167 -18.44 0.10 -2.52
N ALA A 168 -18.44 -1.22 -2.77
CA ALA A 168 -19.18 -1.89 -3.84
C ALA A 168 -20.47 -2.58 -3.34
N GLY A 169 -20.83 -2.37 -2.06
CA GLY A 169 -22.03 -2.95 -1.46
C GLY A 169 -21.90 -4.44 -1.08
N GLN A 170 -20.69 -4.98 -1.04
CA GLN A 170 -20.44 -6.35 -0.63
C GLN A 170 -20.36 -6.47 0.90
N PRO A 171 -20.66 -7.65 1.49
CA PRO A 171 -20.73 -7.86 2.94
C PRO A 171 -19.34 -7.97 3.58
N TYR A 172 -18.48 -6.99 3.32
CA TYR A 172 -17.15 -6.86 3.90
C TYR A 172 -17.07 -5.57 4.71
N PRO A 173 -17.44 -5.58 6.00
CA PRO A 173 -17.51 -4.39 6.83
C PRO A 173 -16.21 -3.61 6.87
N LEU A 174 -16.34 -2.29 6.83
CA LEU A 174 -15.23 -1.34 6.89
C LEU A 174 -15.26 -0.55 8.20
N LEU A 175 -14.09 -0.35 8.79
CA LEU A 175 -13.85 0.66 9.81
C LEU A 175 -13.27 1.89 9.13
N HIS A 176 -13.87 3.05 9.38
CA HIS A 176 -13.37 4.34 8.94
C HIS A 176 -12.37 4.85 9.96
N LEU A 177 -11.14 5.07 9.54
CA LEU A 177 -10.05 5.49 10.40
C LEU A 177 -9.62 6.91 10.08
N ARG A 178 -9.25 7.65 11.13
CA ARG A 178 -8.72 9.00 11.05
C ARG A 178 -7.47 9.15 11.90
N ARG A 179 -6.48 9.89 11.38
CA ARG A 179 -5.33 10.37 12.13
C ARG A 179 -5.16 11.87 11.91
N LEU A 180 -5.07 12.64 13.00
CA LEU A 180 -4.67 14.04 12.95
C LEU A 180 -3.14 14.14 13.06
N ARG A 181 -2.55 15.04 12.32
CA ARG A 181 -1.12 15.33 12.44
C ARG A 181 -0.86 16.00 13.79
N ALA A 182 0.06 15.44 14.58
CA ALA A 182 0.51 16.07 15.81
C ALA A 182 1.17 17.42 15.47
N GLY A 183 0.61 18.53 15.99
CA GLY A 183 1.18 19.86 15.81
C GLY A 183 0.28 20.91 15.17
N GLY A 184 -1.00 20.60 14.90
CA GLY A 184 -2.00 21.60 14.52
C GLY A 184 -2.82 22.10 15.70
N ALA A 185 -2.21 22.36 16.84
CA ALA A 185 -2.88 23.14 17.89
C ALA A 185 -3.04 24.57 17.35
N GLY A 186 -4.22 24.86 16.78
CA GLY A 186 -4.62 26.20 16.45
C GLY A 186 -4.44 27.06 17.68
N THR A 187 -3.63 28.10 17.58
CA THR A 187 -3.69 29.24 18.49
C THR A 187 -5.10 29.78 18.45
N GLY A 188 -5.92 29.33 19.40
CA GLY A 188 -7.20 29.93 19.71
C GLY A 188 -6.92 31.35 20.14
N GLN A 189 -7.13 32.30 19.25
CA GLN A 189 -7.16 33.70 19.54
C GLN A 189 -8.50 33.97 20.23
N THR A 190 -8.46 33.98 21.54
CA THR A 190 -9.50 34.61 22.35
C THR A 190 -9.41 36.11 22.15
N ALA A 191 -10.43 36.70 21.58
CA ALA A 191 -10.80 38.11 21.70
C ALA A 191 -12.14 38.17 22.36
#